data_7bf0ac8f5a0b1382fc485b0fa66df21a
#
_entry.id   7bf0ac8f5a0b1382fc485b0fa66df21a
#
_cell.length_a   1.000
_cell.length_b   1.000
_cell.length_c   1.000
_cell.angle_alpha   90.00
_cell.angle_beta   90.00
_cell.angle_gamma   90.00
#
_symmetry.space_group_name_H-M   'P 1'
#
loop_
_entity.id
_entity.type
_entity.pdbx_description
1 polymer ?
#
loop_
_entity_poly.entity_id
_entity_poly.type
_entity_poly.pdbx_seq_one_letter_code
_entity_poly.pdbx_strand_id
1 'polypeptide(L)'
;SANIGTVMHRSLEKHVKGEDRTPGSNLIQQKGHQMANVIIDNGLNNVSEVWGSEVSLYYPELYAGTTDLVGVYKGDPAIMDFKQARKLKKKEWVEDYYLQLVAYAEAHNKQYDTQIKNGRIFICTQANEYQTFEIDNYDYWVGKWYAKLEQYYKSIL
;
A
#
# COMPACT_ATOMS: atom_id res chain seq x y z
N SER A 1 -15.35 -8.89 13.65
CA SER A 1 -16.23 -8.00 12.89
C SER A 1 -15.41 -7.11 11.97
N ALA A 2 -15.93 -6.86 10.79
CA ALA A 2 -15.26 -6.01 9.83
C ALA A 2 -15.41 -4.53 10.24
N ASN A 3 -14.30 -3.81 10.26
CA ASN A 3 -14.32 -2.36 10.41
C ASN A 3 -14.27 -1.67 9.03
N ILE A 4 -14.37 -0.35 9.03
CA ILE A 4 -14.40 0.43 7.79
C ILE A 4 -13.15 0.18 6.94
N GLY A 5 -11.96 0.16 7.56
CA GLY A 5 -10.71 -0.08 6.85
C GLY A 5 -10.65 -1.46 6.19
N THR A 6 -11.08 -2.49 6.90
CA THR A 6 -11.15 -3.86 6.37
C THR A 6 -12.10 -3.95 5.18
N VAL A 7 -13.27 -3.31 5.29
CA VAL A 7 -14.26 -3.30 4.19
C VAL A 7 -13.69 -2.56 2.98
N MET A 8 -13.06 -1.41 3.19
CA MET A 8 -12.42 -0.65 2.11
C MET A 8 -11.36 -1.49 1.39
N HIS A 9 -10.45 -2.12 2.12
CA HIS A 9 -9.39 -2.95 1.53
C HIS A 9 -9.95 -4.12 0.74
N ARG A 10 -10.96 -4.80 1.28
CA ARG A 10 -11.60 -5.92 0.60
C ARG A 10 -12.27 -5.48 -0.70
N SER A 11 -12.94 -4.32 -0.68
CA SER A 11 -13.56 -3.76 -1.87
C SER A 11 -12.54 -3.40 -2.94
N LEU A 12 -11.40 -2.82 -2.54
CA LEU A 12 -10.31 -2.50 -3.47
C LEU A 12 -9.68 -3.77 -4.06
N GLU A 13 -9.48 -4.80 -3.26
CA GLU A 13 -8.99 -6.09 -3.74
C GLU A 13 -9.92 -6.70 -4.79
N LYS A 14 -11.21 -6.66 -4.54
CA LYS A 14 -12.21 -7.15 -5.52
C LYS A 14 -12.16 -6.35 -6.82
N HIS A 15 -12.02 -5.04 -6.73
CA HIS A 15 -11.88 -4.20 -7.92
C HIS A 15 -10.67 -4.60 -8.76
N VAL A 16 -9.52 -4.76 -8.12
CA VAL A 16 -8.27 -5.13 -8.79
C VAL A 16 -8.38 -6.50 -9.46
N LYS A 17 -9.09 -7.43 -8.84
CA LYS A 17 -9.31 -8.79 -9.36
C LYS A 17 -10.46 -8.90 -10.36
N GLY A 18 -11.22 -7.82 -10.59
CA GLY A 18 -12.38 -7.85 -11.46
C GLY A 18 -13.58 -8.61 -10.89
N GLU A 19 -13.65 -8.74 -9.56
CA GLU A 19 -14.74 -9.44 -8.88
C GLU A 19 -15.93 -8.50 -8.58
N ASP A 20 -17.08 -9.08 -8.27
CA ASP A 20 -18.26 -8.32 -7.87
C ASP A 20 -18.00 -7.56 -6.57
N ARG A 21 -18.29 -6.26 -6.59
CA ARG A 21 -18.10 -5.34 -5.48
C ARG A 21 -19.40 -4.85 -4.87
N THR A 22 -20.52 -5.52 -5.12
CA THR A 22 -21.80 -5.10 -4.54
C THR A 22 -21.64 -5.00 -3.01
N PRO A 23 -21.89 -3.80 -2.42
CA PRO A 23 -21.69 -3.63 -0.99
C PRO A 23 -22.80 -4.31 -0.20
N GLY A 24 -22.47 -4.71 1.03
CA GLY A 24 -23.49 -5.12 1.98
C GLY A 24 -24.37 -3.94 2.41
N SER A 25 -25.40 -4.23 3.18
CA SER A 25 -26.45 -3.28 3.50
C SER A 25 -26.19 -2.39 4.72
N ASN A 26 -25.26 -2.77 5.60
CA ASN A 26 -25.01 -1.98 6.81
C ASN A 26 -24.17 -0.73 6.52
N LEU A 27 -24.16 0.20 7.46
CA LEU A 27 -23.49 1.50 7.29
C LEU A 27 -21.96 1.36 7.13
N ILE A 28 -21.35 0.40 7.82
CA ILE A 28 -19.89 0.18 7.73
C ILE A 28 -19.52 -0.33 6.34
N GLN A 29 -20.31 -1.28 5.81
CA GLN A 29 -20.08 -1.85 4.48
C GLN A 29 -20.26 -0.79 3.39
N GLN A 30 -21.31 0.03 3.50
CA GLN A 30 -21.53 1.11 2.53
C GLN A 30 -20.46 2.18 2.61
N LYS A 31 -20.01 2.55 3.82
CA LYS A 31 -18.95 3.55 4.00
C LYS A 31 -17.62 3.06 3.44
N GLY A 32 -17.23 1.83 3.74
CA GLY A 32 -16.00 1.25 3.19
C GLY A 32 -16.04 1.18 1.66
N HIS A 33 -17.18 0.84 1.08
CA HIS A 33 -17.37 0.82 -0.37
C HIS A 33 -17.22 2.22 -0.99
N GLN A 34 -17.81 3.25 -0.39
CA GLN A 34 -17.67 4.63 -0.84
C GLN A 34 -16.21 5.09 -0.83
N MET A 35 -15.50 4.78 0.25
CA MET A 35 -14.07 5.13 0.38
C MET A 35 -13.23 4.41 -0.68
N ALA A 36 -13.52 3.14 -0.94
CA ALA A 36 -12.86 2.40 -2.01
C ALA A 36 -13.10 3.07 -3.37
N ASN A 37 -14.31 3.52 -3.65
CA ASN A 37 -14.63 4.22 -4.90
C ASN A 37 -13.80 5.49 -5.07
N VAL A 38 -13.55 6.23 -4.00
CA VAL A 38 -12.70 7.43 -4.03
C VAL A 38 -11.27 7.07 -4.48
N ILE A 39 -10.70 6.01 -3.93
CA ILE A 39 -9.36 5.55 -4.31
C ILE A 39 -9.35 5.02 -5.74
N ILE A 40 -10.37 4.28 -6.16
CA ILE A 40 -10.48 3.77 -7.52
C ILE A 40 -10.50 4.93 -8.53
N ASP A 41 -11.35 5.90 -8.29
CA ASP A 41 -11.60 7.00 -9.24
C ASP A 41 -10.42 7.97 -9.33
N ASN A 42 -9.67 8.15 -8.26
CA ASN A 42 -8.57 9.12 -8.19
C ASN A 42 -7.17 8.50 -8.32
N GLY A 43 -7.01 7.24 -7.93
CA GLY A 43 -5.71 6.58 -7.86
C GLY A 43 -5.59 5.40 -8.80
N LEU A 44 -6.43 4.38 -8.64
CA LEU A 44 -6.29 3.13 -9.38
C LEU A 44 -6.54 3.27 -10.88
N ASN A 45 -7.22 4.32 -11.31
CA ASN A 45 -7.36 4.63 -12.73
C ASN A 45 -6.02 4.93 -13.44
N ASN A 46 -4.96 5.18 -12.69
CA ASN A 46 -3.61 5.39 -13.21
C ASN A 46 -2.77 4.09 -13.24
N VAL A 47 -3.34 2.97 -12.79
CA VAL A 47 -2.67 1.67 -12.82
C VAL A 47 -2.98 1.02 -14.17
N SER A 48 -1.96 0.84 -14.99
CA SER A 48 -2.09 0.25 -16.32
C SER A 48 -1.88 -1.26 -16.33
N GLU A 49 -1.24 -1.80 -15.29
CA GLU A 49 -0.89 -3.21 -15.24
C GLU A 49 -0.84 -3.67 -13.78
N VAL A 50 -1.50 -4.78 -13.48
CA VAL A 50 -1.51 -5.39 -12.15
C VAL A 50 -0.62 -6.62 -12.18
N TRP A 51 0.43 -6.64 -11.37
CA TRP A 51 1.31 -7.80 -11.22
C TRP A 51 0.85 -8.73 -10.11
N GLY A 52 0.22 -8.19 -9.08
CA GLY A 52 -0.34 -8.97 -7.99
C GLY A 52 -1.11 -8.12 -6.99
N SER A 53 -2.06 -8.78 -6.31
CA SER A 53 -2.90 -8.20 -5.25
C SER A 53 -2.69 -9.04 -3.99
N GLU A 54 -2.58 -8.37 -2.82
CA GLU A 54 -2.31 -9.06 -1.55
C GLU A 54 -1.09 -9.98 -1.69
N VAL A 55 0.04 -9.40 -2.11
CA VAL A 55 1.25 -10.15 -2.43
C VAL A 55 2.08 -10.36 -1.18
N SER A 56 2.30 -11.63 -0.83
CA SER A 56 3.21 -12.01 0.27
C SER A 56 4.65 -11.90 -0.23
N LEU A 57 5.44 -11.11 0.46
CA LEU A 57 6.82 -10.81 0.10
C LEU A 57 7.74 -11.14 1.27
N TYR A 58 8.96 -11.57 0.95
CA TYR A 58 9.98 -11.76 1.96
C TYR A 58 11.35 -11.39 1.41
N TYR A 59 12.19 -10.86 2.30
CA TYR A 59 13.61 -10.75 2.04
C TYR A 59 14.28 -11.89 2.82
N PRO A 60 14.96 -12.83 2.14
CA PRO A 60 15.45 -14.05 2.79
C PRO A 60 16.16 -13.77 4.10
N GLU A 61 15.73 -14.45 5.17
CA GLU A 61 16.31 -14.40 6.52
C GLU A 61 16.14 -13.06 7.25
N LEU A 62 15.59 -12.02 6.62
CA LEU A 62 15.53 -10.69 7.22
C LEU A 62 14.14 -10.26 7.64
N TYR A 63 13.16 -10.32 6.74
CA TYR A 63 11.79 -9.90 7.05
C TYR A 63 10.78 -10.45 6.05
N ALA A 64 9.52 -10.35 6.41
CA ALA A 64 8.39 -10.73 5.54
C ALA A 64 7.21 -9.82 5.77
N GLY A 65 6.30 -9.76 4.81
CA GLY A 65 5.07 -8.98 4.93
C GLY A 65 4.21 -9.14 3.69
N THR A 66 3.07 -8.44 3.67
CA THR A 66 2.13 -8.48 2.56
C THR A 66 1.85 -7.05 2.11
N THR A 67 1.97 -6.80 0.81
CA THR A 67 1.61 -5.52 0.22
C THR A 67 0.27 -5.63 -0.52
N ASP A 68 -0.49 -4.54 -0.54
CA ASP A 68 -1.84 -4.55 -1.13
C ASP A 68 -1.80 -4.75 -2.65
N LEU A 69 -0.86 -4.12 -3.33
CA LEU A 69 -0.82 -4.12 -4.80
C LEU A 69 0.60 -3.93 -5.32
N VAL A 70 0.95 -4.68 -6.33
CA VAL A 70 2.17 -4.48 -7.12
C VAL A 70 1.77 -4.38 -8.58
N GLY A 71 2.30 -3.40 -9.28
CA GLY A 71 1.98 -3.21 -10.70
C GLY A 71 2.66 -1.99 -11.29
N VAL A 72 2.07 -1.46 -12.34
CA VAL A 72 2.60 -0.29 -13.05
C VAL A 72 1.66 0.89 -12.83
N TYR A 73 2.17 1.96 -12.21
CA TYR A 73 1.45 3.19 -11.93
C TYR A 73 2.06 4.32 -12.76
N LYS A 74 1.24 4.95 -13.62
CA LYS A 74 1.71 6.01 -14.53
C LYS A 74 3.00 5.64 -15.28
N GLY A 75 3.09 4.38 -15.71
CA GLY A 75 4.23 3.91 -16.50
C GLY A 75 5.40 3.35 -15.70
N ASP A 76 5.41 3.45 -14.38
CA ASP A 76 6.51 2.98 -13.53
C ASP A 76 6.07 1.80 -12.66
N PRO A 77 6.90 0.73 -12.58
CA PRO A 77 6.67 -0.33 -11.60
C PRO A 77 6.66 0.23 -10.18
N ALA A 78 5.69 -0.17 -9.38
CA ALA A 78 5.49 0.39 -8.05
C ALA A 78 4.91 -0.60 -7.07
N ILE A 79 5.30 -0.46 -5.81
CA ILE A 79 4.60 -1.02 -4.67
C ILE A 79 3.51 -0.02 -4.27
N MET A 80 2.30 -0.50 -4.08
CA MET A 80 1.16 0.37 -3.75
C MET A 80 0.43 -0.17 -2.53
N ASP A 81 0.02 0.75 -1.66
CA ASP A 81 -0.66 0.39 -0.43
C ASP A 81 -1.84 1.32 -0.19
N PHE A 82 -2.92 0.77 0.36
CA PHE A 82 -4.15 1.49 0.64
C PHE A 82 -4.25 1.76 2.14
N LYS A 83 -4.60 2.98 2.51
CA LYS A 83 -4.76 3.36 3.91
C LYS A 83 -6.08 4.12 4.10
N GLN A 84 -6.79 3.80 5.16
CA GLN A 84 -7.90 4.62 5.61
C GLN A 84 -7.41 5.49 6.79
N ALA A 85 -7.97 6.68 6.91
CA ALA A 85 -7.59 7.60 7.96
C ALA A 85 -8.80 8.39 8.44
N ARG A 86 -8.72 8.91 9.66
CA ARG A 86 -9.78 9.82 10.16
C ARG A 86 -9.67 11.19 9.54
N LYS A 87 -8.43 11.66 9.32
CA LYS A 87 -8.11 12.99 8.80
C LYS A 87 -6.99 12.90 7.78
N LEU A 88 -6.87 13.92 6.95
CA LEU A 88 -5.74 14.08 6.05
C LEU A 88 -4.43 14.07 6.83
N LYS A 89 -3.40 13.48 6.24
CA LYS A 89 -2.07 13.33 6.83
C LYS A 89 -1.14 14.44 6.33
N LYS A 90 -0.24 14.89 7.19
CA LYS A 90 0.88 15.73 6.79
C LYS A 90 1.99 14.84 6.25
N LYS A 91 2.78 15.36 5.30
CA LYS A 91 3.87 14.61 4.69
C LYS A 91 4.84 14.03 5.72
N GLU A 92 5.19 14.79 6.75
CA GLU A 92 6.10 14.34 7.81
C GLU A 92 5.55 13.20 8.68
N TRP A 93 4.24 12.92 8.58
CA TRP A 93 3.61 11.84 9.36
C TRP A 93 3.56 10.51 8.62
N VAL A 94 4.05 10.47 7.37
CA VAL A 94 3.96 9.27 6.54
C VAL A 94 5.30 8.53 6.40
N GLU A 95 6.29 8.87 7.24
CA GLU A 95 7.61 8.25 7.21
C GLU A 95 7.52 6.71 7.31
N ASP A 96 6.73 6.20 8.25
CA ASP A 96 6.57 4.77 8.42
C ASP A 96 5.96 4.11 7.19
N TYR A 97 5.10 4.81 6.46
CA TYR A 97 4.55 4.30 5.21
C TYR A 97 5.64 4.17 4.15
N TYR A 98 6.55 5.14 4.06
CA TYR A 98 7.67 5.08 3.11
C TYR A 98 8.63 3.95 3.45
N LEU A 99 8.90 3.72 4.74
CA LEU A 99 9.70 2.58 5.17
C LEU A 99 9.06 1.25 4.77
N GLN A 100 7.75 1.14 4.93
CA GLN A 100 6.99 -0.04 4.51
C GLN A 100 7.10 -0.25 3.00
N LEU A 101 6.95 0.81 2.21
CA LEU A 101 7.03 0.72 0.75
C LEU A 101 8.41 0.26 0.27
N VAL A 102 9.50 0.82 0.82
CA VAL A 102 10.84 0.38 0.42
C VAL A 102 11.15 -1.03 0.90
N ALA A 103 10.67 -1.41 2.09
CA ALA A 103 10.83 -2.78 2.57
C ALA A 103 10.20 -3.77 1.59
N TYR A 104 9.00 -3.51 1.12
CA TYR A 104 8.33 -4.37 0.14
C TYR A 104 8.99 -4.32 -1.24
N ALA A 105 9.44 -3.14 -1.69
CA ALA A 105 10.14 -3.03 -2.97
C ALA A 105 11.43 -3.85 -2.95
N GLU A 106 12.25 -3.71 -1.89
CA GLU A 106 13.49 -4.47 -1.76
C GLU A 106 13.23 -5.98 -1.70
N ALA A 107 12.19 -6.40 -0.97
CA ALA A 107 11.81 -7.81 -0.91
C ALA A 107 11.36 -8.34 -2.27
N HIS A 108 10.53 -7.60 -2.99
CA HIS A 108 10.07 -7.97 -4.33
C HIS A 108 11.24 -8.08 -5.30
N ASN A 109 12.13 -7.09 -5.27
CA ASN A 109 13.30 -7.07 -6.15
C ASN A 109 14.20 -8.27 -5.90
N LYS A 110 14.38 -8.65 -4.63
CA LYS A 110 15.18 -9.82 -4.26
C LYS A 110 14.51 -11.12 -4.68
N GLN A 111 13.20 -11.23 -4.46
CA GLN A 111 12.45 -12.47 -4.67
C GLN A 111 12.19 -12.74 -6.16
N TYR A 112 11.97 -11.70 -6.96
CA TYR A 112 11.54 -11.80 -8.35
C TYR A 112 12.53 -11.21 -9.36
N ASP A 113 13.69 -10.75 -8.90
CA ASP A 113 14.72 -10.14 -9.75
C ASP A 113 14.16 -8.92 -10.52
N THR A 114 13.39 -8.09 -9.84
CA THR A 114 12.85 -6.84 -10.38
C THR A 114 13.69 -5.64 -9.92
N GLN A 115 13.37 -4.45 -10.44
CA GLN A 115 14.06 -3.20 -10.10
C GLN A 115 13.04 -2.12 -9.75
N ILE A 116 12.12 -2.43 -8.86
CA ILE A 116 11.11 -1.47 -8.39
C ILE A 116 11.80 -0.43 -7.50
N LYS A 117 11.64 0.85 -7.84
CA LYS A 117 12.15 1.98 -7.05
C LYS A 117 11.06 3.03 -6.82
N ASN A 118 9.81 2.66 -7.02
CA ASN A 118 8.67 3.55 -6.80
C ASN A 118 7.69 2.91 -5.85
N GLY A 119 7.07 3.73 -5.03
CA GLY A 119 6.04 3.30 -4.12
C GLY A 119 5.04 4.41 -3.89
N ARG A 120 3.80 4.03 -3.67
CA ARG A 120 2.72 4.99 -3.51
C ARG A 120 1.72 4.53 -2.46
N ILE A 121 1.31 5.48 -1.64
CA ILE A 121 0.24 5.30 -0.68
C ILE A 121 -1.00 6.01 -1.20
N PHE A 122 -2.14 5.33 -1.20
CA PHE A 122 -3.44 5.92 -1.47
C PHE A 122 -4.22 5.98 -0.16
N ILE A 123 -4.66 7.16 0.22
CA ILE A 123 -5.38 7.38 1.48
C ILE A 123 -6.77 7.90 1.17
N CYS A 124 -7.77 7.34 1.85
CA CYS A 124 -9.10 7.94 1.90
C CYS A 124 -9.50 8.15 3.35
N THR A 125 -9.96 9.35 3.66
CA THR A 125 -10.47 9.67 4.98
C THR A 125 -11.93 9.24 5.11
N GLN A 126 -12.43 9.18 6.34
CA GLN A 126 -13.84 8.87 6.60
C GLN A 126 -14.79 9.94 6.06
N ALA A 127 -14.28 11.13 5.73
CA ALA A 127 -15.02 12.19 5.05
C ALA A 127 -14.91 12.11 3.52
N ASN A 128 -14.44 10.97 2.99
CA ASN A 128 -14.23 10.72 1.54
C ASN A 128 -13.23 11.69 0.90
N GLU A 129 -12.29 12.20 1.67
CA GLU A 129 -11.20 13.02 1.14
C GLU A 129 -10.07 12.11 0.67
N TYR A 130 -9.52 12.40 -0.50
CA TYR A 130 -8.46 11.60 -1.11
C TYR A 130 -7.11 12.27 -0.91
N GLN A 131 -6.10 11.44 -0.63
CA GLN A 131 -4.73 11.89 -0.51
C GLN A 131 -3.80 10.79 -1.02
N THR A 132 -2.73 11.17 -1.70
CA THR A 132 -1.73 10.21 -2.15
C THR A 132 -0.33 10.75 -1.89
N PHE A 133 0.57 9.85 -1.55
CA PHE A 133 1.98 10.15 -1.36
C PHE A 133 2.82 9.20 -2.20
N GLU A 134 3.72 9.76 -2.98
CA GLU A 134 4.71 9.01 -3.74
C GLU A 134 6.04 9.09 -3.00
N ILE A 135 6.73 7.96 -2.95
CA ILE A 135 8.08 7.96 -2.39
C ILE A 135 8.97 8.89 -3.20
N ASP A 136 9.64 9.78 -2.50
CA ASP A 136 10.73 10.59 -3.02
C ASP A 136 12.03 10.05 -2.43
N ASN A 137 13.13 10.20 -3.14
CA ASN A 137 14.45 9.82 -2.64
C ASN A 137 14.51 8.37 -2.13
N TYR A 138 14.22 7.42 -3.01
CA TYR A 138 14.15 5.99 -2.69
C TYR A 138 15.37 5.50 -1.91
N ASP A 139 16.58 5.87 -2.34
CA ASP A 139 17.82 5.40 -1.71
C ASP A 139 17.95 5.87 -0.25
N TYR A 140 17.46 7.07 0.06
CA TYR A 140 17.44 7.56 1.45
C TYR A 140 16.57 6.65 2.34
N TRP A 141 15.37 6.31 1.86
CA TRP A 141 14.45 5.48 2.63
C TRP A 141 14.93 4.03 2.74
N VAL A 142 15.59 3.51 1.71
CA VAL A 142 16.23 2.20 1.76
C VAL A 142 17.30 2.18 2.86
N GLY A 143 18.17 3.17 2.88
CA GLY A 143 19.19 3.29 3.93
C GLY A 143 18.60 3.35 5.32
N LYS A 144 17.52 4.12 5.48
CA LYS A 144 16.81 4.26 6.74
C LYS A 144 16.15 2.94 7.18
N TRP A 145 15.57 2.23 6.23
CA TRP A 145 14.96 0.93 6.49
C TRP A 145 15.99 -0.09 6.97
N TYR A 146 17.12 -0.22 6.27
CA TYR A 146 18.15 -1.17 6.68
C TYR A 146 18.80 -0.79 8.01
N ALA A 147 18.96 0.49 8.31
CA ALA A 147 19.45 0.93 9.62
C ALA A 147 18.50 0.53 10.75
N LYS A 148 17.20 0.70 10.53
CA LYS A 148 16.16 0.31 11.49
C LYS A 148 16.14 -1.21 11.69
N LEU A 149 16.28 -1.96 10.62
CA LEU A 149 16.33 -3.42 10.66
C LEU A 149 17.56 -3.90 11.44
N GLU A 150 18.71 -3.28 11.21
CA GLU A 150 19.94 -3.59 11.93
C GLU A 150 19.78 -3.34 13.44
N GLN A 151 19.19 -2.21 13.82
CA GLN A 151 18.91 -1.93 15.23
C GLN A 151 18.00 -2.99 15.85
N TYR A 152 16.97 -3.42 15.13
CA TYR A 152 16.09 -4.47 15.61
C TYR A 152 16.84 -5.76 15.88
N TYR A 153 17.67 -6.21 14.95
CA TYR A 153 18.43 -7.45 15.14
C TYR A 153 19.48 -7.35 16.25
N LYS A 154 20.10 -6.20 16.42
CA LYS A 154 21.02 -5.98 17.56
C LYS A 154 20.28 -6.04 18.91
N SER A 155 19.02 -5.60 18.95
CA SER A 155 18.25 -5.59 20.20
C SER A 155 17.84 -6.98 20.69
N ILE A 156 17.81 -7.97 19.80
CA ILE A 156 17.36 -9.33 20.13
C ILE A 156 18.51 -10.35 20.20
N LEU A 157 19.74 -9.94 19.92
CA LEU A 157 20.91 -10.82 20.00
C LEU A 157 21.64 -10.77 21.33
#